data_c137985a84ac3d30fe8ae1a0500ab4d1
#
_entry.id   c137985a84ac3d30fe8ae1a0500ab4d1
#
_cell.length_a   1.000
_cell.length_b   1.000
_cell.length_c   1.000
_cell.angle_alpha   90.00
_cell.angle_beta   90.00
_cell.angle_gamma   90.00
#
_symmetry.space_group_name_H-M   'P 1'
#
loop_
_entity.id
_entity.type
_entity.pdbx_description
1 polymer ?
#
loop_
_entity_poly.entity_id
_entity_poly.type
_entity_poly.pdbx_seq_one_letter_code
_entity_poly.pdbx_strand_id
1 'polypeptide(L)'
;MKKINAVGLAVIIALGGFLFGYDIAMMSGPTTQIQEFFSLSDSMLGFTVAIAIIGTILGTVIIGKPAEQFGRKKSLIFLSAMFTISAIGSSVAVNWPMLLVFRFLTGIFLGAISVVTPMFIAEISPAKKRGRLVLLNQFFIVTAIFLAYVANYFIAQGLTGDTWRFMIGVEAIPSLIFFLLVLLVVPNSPRWLIN
;
A
#
# COMPACT_ATOMS: atom_id res chain seq x y z
N MET A 1 -10.69 22.56 -15.81
CA MET A 1 -10.14 21.21 -15.55
C MET A 1 -10.81 20.24 -16.51
N LYS A 2 -10.04 19.51 -17.35
CA LYS A 2 -10.60 18.45 -18.20
C LYS A 2 -11.25 17.40 -17.29
N LYS A 3 -12.53 17.06 -17.53
CA LYS A 3 -13.21 15.96 -16.81
C LYS A 3 -12.47 14.66 -17.12
N ILE A 4 -11.74 14.12 -16.15
CA ILE A 4 -11.12 12.81 -16.27
C ILE A 4 -12.25 11.79 -16.39
N ASN A 5 -12.17 10.91 -17.39
CA ASN A 5 -13.17 9.87 -17.60
C ASN A 5 -13.09 8.77 -16.51
N ALA A 6 -14.15 7.99 -16.36
CA ALA A 6 -14.23 6.95 -15.33
C ALA A 6 -13.08 5.92 -15.41
N VAL A 7 -12.53 5.67 -16.61
CA VAL A 7 -11.39 4.78 -16.80
C VAL A 7 -10.12 5.37 -16.21
N GLY A 8 -9.84 6.65 -16.49
CA GLY A 8 -8.65 7.32 -15.92
C GLY A 8 -8.71 7.40 -14.39
N LEU A 9 -9.89 7.67 -13.83
CA LEU A 9 -10.09 7.64 -12.37
C LEU A 9 -9.89 6.23 -11.79
N ALA A 10 -10.42 5.21 -12.45
CA ALA A 10 -10.24 3.82 -12.02
C ALA A 10 -8.76 3.40 -12.03
N VAL A 11 -7.98 3.83 -13.04
CA VAL A 11 -6.53 3.58 -13.10
C VAL A 11 -5.82 4.23 -11.92
N ILE A 12 -6.11 5.51 -11.61
CA ILE A 12 -5.50 6.20 -10.47
C ILE A 12 -5.85 5.50 -9.15
N ILE A 13 -7.11 5.14 -8.95
CA ILE A 13 -7.55 4.48 -7.72
C ILE A 13 -6.93 3.08 -7.63
N ALA A 14 -6.78 2.35 -8.73
CA ALA A 14 -6.17 1.02 -8.78
C ALA A 14 -4.69 0.98 -8.35
N LEU A 15 -4.00 2.14 -8.29
CA LEU A 15 -2.69 2.25 -7.67
C LEU A 15 -2.69 1.87 -6.18
N GLY A 16 -3.84 1.92 -5.50
CA GLY A 16 -3.98 1.35 -4.16
C GLY A 16 -3.73 -0.16 -4.13
N GLY A 17 -4.14 -0.88 -5.19
CA GLY A 17 -3.76 -2.29 -5.38
C GLY A 17 -2.27 -2.47 -5.66
N PHE A 18 -1.65 -1.54 -6.38
CA PHE A 18 -0.20 -1.54 -6.58
C PHE A 18 0.56 -1.51 -5.25
N LEU A 19 0.19 -0.63 -4.32
CA LEU A 19 0.81 -0.57 -2.99
C LEU A 19 0.70 -1.92 -2.27
N PHE A 20 -0.47 -2.56 -2.34
CA PHE A 20 -0.70 -3.86 -1.72
C PHE A 20 0.22 -4.96 -2.28
N GLY A 21 0.33 -5.04 -3.61
CA GLY A 21 1.21 -6.02 -4.27
C GLY A 21 2.69 -5.76 -3.98
N TYR A 22 3.09 -4.49 -3.95
CA TYR A 22 4.48 -4.10 -3.70
C TYR A 22 4.93 -4.49 -2.29
N ASP A 23 4.16 -4.13 -1.24
CA ASP A 23 4.49 -4.44 0.16
C ASP A 23 4.62 -5.95 0.41
N ILE A 24 3.71 -6.76 -0.14
CA ILE A 24 3.77 -8.22 0.01
C ILE A 24 5.07 -8.79 -0.53
N ALA A 25 5.50 -8.35 -1.72
CA ALA A 25 6.65 -8.92 -2.41
C ALA A 25 7.98 -8.32 -1.95
N MET A 26 7.99 -7.04 -1.55
CA MET A 26 9.24 -6.35 -1.23
C MET A 26 9.96 -6.96 -0.03
N MET A 27 9.24 -7.55 0.94
CA MET A 27 9.86 -8.18 2.12
C MET A 27 10.72 -9.39 1.81
N SER A 28 10.58 -10.01 0.63
CA SER A 28 11.41 -11.16 0.24
C SER A 28 12.88 -10.79 0.05
N GLY A 29 13.20 -9.54 -0.28
CA GLY A 29 14.56 -9.08 -0.51
C GLY A 29 15.36 -8.82 0.79
N PRO A 30 14.84 -8.03 1.72
CA PRO A 30 15.59 -7.55 2.87
C PRO A 30 15.65 -8.54 4.06
N THR A 31 14.96 -9.69 4.03
CA THR A 31 14.81 -10.58 5.18
C THR A 31 16.14 -10.99 5.81
N THR A 32 17.10 -11.48 5.02
CA THR A 32 18.42 -11.93 5.53
C THR A 32 19.18 -10.78 6.17
N GLN A 33 19.19 -9.61 5.54
CA GLN A 33 19.88 -8.43 6.08
C GLN A 33 19.24 -7.91 7.36
N ILE A 34 17.91 -7.92 7.46
CA ILE A 34 17.18 -7.54 8.69
C ILE A 34 17.53 -8.51 9.81
N GLN A 35 17.59 -9.80 9.51
CA GLN A 35 17.97 -10.84 10.49
C GLN A 35 19.37 -10.60 11.05
N GLU A 36 20.34 -10.37 10.17
CA GLU A 36 21.73 -10.10 10.55
C GLU A 36 21.86 -8.78 11.31
N PHE A 37 21.25 -7.69 10.79
CA PHE A 37 21.37 -6.35 11.36
C PHE A 37 20.82 -6.26 12.79
N PHE A 38 19.69 -6.91 13.08
CA PHE A 38 19.09 -6.91 14.41
C PHE A 38 19.41 -8.18 15.21
N SER A 39 20.26 -9.10 14.70
CA SER A 39 20.62 -10.37 15.33
C SER A 39 19.40 -11.21 15.74
N LEU A 40 18.43 -11.34 14.81
CA LEU A 40 17.15 -12.00 15.08
C LEU A 40 17.25 -13.52 14.95
N SER A 41 16.55 -14.24 15.84
CA SER A 41 16.27 -15.67 15.64
C SER A 41 15.27 -15.87 14.47
N ASP A 42 15.19 -17.07 13.92
CA ASP A 42 14.25 -17.40 12.83
C ASP A 42 12.79 -17.12 13.20
N SER A 43 12.42 -17.38 14.46
CA SER A 43 11.07 -17.08 14.96
C SER A 43 10.82 -15.58 15.08
N MET A 44 11.80 -14.78 15.46
CA MET A 44 11.68 -13.31 15.49
C MET A 44 11.59 -12.74 14.07
N LEU A 45 12.35 -13.27 13.13
CA LEU A 45 12.25 -12.90 11.71
C LEU A 45 10.87 -13.25 11.15
N GLY A 46 10.39 -14.47 11.40
CA GLY A 46 9.05 -14.89 11.00
C GLY A 46 7.96 -13.97 11.56
N PHE A 47 8.09 -13.57 12.84
CA PHE A 47 7.18 -12.60 13.45
C PHE A 47 7.27 -11.21 12.79
N THR A 48 8.46 -10.77 12.42
CA THR A 48 8.67 -9.48 11.72
C THR A 48 7.95 -9.43 10.38
N VAL A 49 7.90 -10.54 9.66
CA VAL A 49 7.13 -10.65 8.41
C VAL A 49 5.62 -10.74 8.70
N ALA A 50 5.24 -11.57 9.67
CA ALA A 50 3.83 -11.82 9.99
C ALA A 50 3.11 -10.62 10.60
N ILE A 51 3.80 -9.73 11.32
CA ILE A 51 3.18 -8.59 12.01
C ILE A 51 2.44 -7.65 11.04
N ALA A 52 2.94 -7.46 9.83
CA ALA A 52 2.27 -6.67 8.81
C ALA A 52 0.97 -7.34 8.34
N ILE A 53 0.96 -8.68 8.21
CA ILE A 53 -0.23 -9.45 7.85
C ILE A 53 -1.30 -9.32 8.94
N ILE A 54 -0.91 -9.39 10.21
CA ILE A 54 -1.81 -9.18 11.35
C ILE A 54 -2.41 -7.77 11.27
N GLY A 55 -1.60 -6.75 11.00
CA GLY A 55 -2.05 -5.39 10.77
C GLY A 55 -3.04 -5.31 9.61
N THR A 56 -2.76 -5.97 8.49
CA THR A 56 -3.62 -6.01 7.29
C THR A 56 -5.01 -6.57 7.61
N ILE A 57 -5.08 -7.66 8.35
CA ILE A 57 -6.36 -8.25 8.79
C ILE A 57 -7.15 -7.23 9.62
N LEU A 58 -6.52 -6.59 10.58
CA LEU A 58 -7.18 -5.57 11.41
C LEU A 58 -7.64 -4.38 10.57
N GLY A 59 -6.81 -3.88 9.67
CA GLY A 59 -7.14 -2.77 8.78
C GLY A 59 -8.35 -3.07 7.89
N THR A 60 -8.45 -4.27 7.33
CA THR A 60 -9.60 -4.68 6.50
C THR A 60 -10.90 -4.71 7.29
N VAL A 61 -10.86 -5.15 8.54
CA VAL A 61 -12.06 -5.23 9.40
C VAL A 61 -12.52 -3.85 9.85
N ILE A 62 -11.59 -2.98 10.23
CA ILE A 62 -11.92 -1.69 10.86
C ILE A 62 -12.43 -0.67 9.84
N ILE A 63 -11.95 -0.70 8.58
CA ILE A 63 -12.14 0.41 7.63
C ILE A 63 -13.59 0.58 7.16
N GLY A 64 -14.44 -0.44 7.23
CA GLY A 64 -15.79 -0.40 6.68
C GLY A 64 -16.58 0.84 7.10
N LYS A 65 -16.83 1.00 8.41
CA LYS A 65 -17.58 2.15 8.97
C LYS A 65 -16.90 3.50 8.69
N PRO A 66 -15.61 3.72 8.95
CA PRO A 66 -14.93 4.98 8.60
C PRO A 66 -15.04 5.35 7.13
N ALA A 67 -14.89 4.39 6.21
CA ALA A 67 -15.01 4.66 4.79
C ALA A 67 -16.43 5.07 4.38
N GLU A 68 -17.47 4.61 5.07
CA GLU A 68 -18.84 5.06 4.87
C GLU A 68 -19.09 6.48 5.42
N GLN A 69 -18.60 6.76 6.62
CA GLN A 69 -18.84 8.02 7.32
C GLN A 69 -18.07 9.20 6.69
N PHE A 70 -16.78 9.02 6.46
CA PHE A 70 -15.90 10.09 5.96
C PHE A 70 -15.83 10.16 4.44
N GLY A 71 -16.28 9.11 3.75
CA GLY A 71 -16.24 8.99 2.30
C GLY A 71 -14.92 8.39 1.80
N ARG A 72 -14.99 7.72 0.63
CA ARG A 72 -13.88 6.94 0.06
C ARG A 72 -12.64 7.77 -0.23
N LYS A 73 -12.83 8.97 -0.78
CA LYS A 73 -11.70 9.88 -1.10
C LYS A 73 -10.93 10.28 0.15
N LYS A 74 -11.61 10.81 1.16
CA LYS A 74 -10.95 11.27 2.40
C LYS A 74 -10.26 10.11 3.12
N SER A 75 -10.89 8.93 3.14
CA SER A 75 -10.29 7.73 3.69
C SER A 75 -8.99 7.36 2.95
N LEU A 76 -8.98 7.32 1.60
CA LEU A 76 -7.77 7.02 0.84
C LEU A 76 -6.66 8.06 1.04
N ILE A 77 -6.99 9.36 1.14
CA ILE A 77 -6.01 10.41 1.44
C ILE A 77 -5.33 10.14 2.79
N PHE A 78 -6.13 9.92 3.84
CA PHE A 78 -5.61 9.64 5.18
C PHE A 78 -4.77 8.36 5.21
N LEU A 79 -5.30 7.28 4.65
CA LEU A 79 -4.65 5.97 4.65
C LEU A 79 -3.34 5.98 3.88
N SER A 80 -3.30 6.61 2.70
CA SER A 80 -2.08 6.69 1.89
C SER A 80 -1.02 7.58 2.53
N ALA A 81 -1.40 8.68 3.18
CA ALA A 81 -0.48 9.51 3.96
C ALA A 81 0.15 8.73 5.12
N MET A 82 -0.69 8.05 5.91
CA MET A 82 -0.23 7.25 7.05
C MET A 82 0.61 6.06 6.61
N PHE A 83 0.25 5.41 5.51
CA PHE A 83 1.05 4.35 4.90
C PHE A 83 2.44 4.86 4.49
N THR A 84 2.51 6.01 3.80
CA THR A 84 3.80 6.62 3.41
C THR A 84 4.69 6.90 4.63
N ILE A 85 4.10 7.48 5.69
CA ILE A 85 4.83 7.75 6.95
C ILE A 85 5.33 6.44 7.57
N SER A 86 4.50 5.40 7.59
CA SER A 86 4.87 4.10 8.15
C SER A 86 5.95 3.39 7.33
N ALA A 87 5.92 3.48 6.01
CA ALA A 87 6.94 2.93 5.12
C ALA A 87 8.30 3.61 5.36
N ILE A 88 8.30 4.95 5.44
CA ILE A 88 9.52 5.73 5.79
C ILE A 88 10.00 5.33 7.18
N GLY A 89 9.10 5.27 8.18
CA GLY A 89 9.43 4.86 9.54
C GLY A 89 10.05 3.47 9.63
N SER A 90 9.56 2.51 8.83
CA SER A 90 10.16 1.18 8.71
C SER A 90 11.58 1.23 8.16
N SER A 91 11.83 2.06 7.12
CA SER A 91 13.13 2.16 6.46
C SER A 91 14.22 2.79 7.34
N VAL A 92 13.84 3.69 8.24
CA VAL A 92 14.77 4.37 9.17
C VAL A 92 14.81 3.73 10.57
N ALA A 93 14.22 2.55 10.75
CA ALA A 93 14.17 1.88 12.04
C ALA A 93 15.58 1.62 12.58
N VAL A 94 15.82 2.05 13.82
CA VAL A 94 17.13 1.91 14.51
C VAL A 94 17.17 0.69 15.43
N ASN A 95 16.02 0.13 15.77
CA ASN A 95 15.88 -1.06 16.60
C ASN A 95 14.69 -1.92 16.11
N TRP A 96 14.71 -3.19 16.49
CA TRP A 96 13.70 -4.16 16.09
C TRP A 96 12.26 -3.79 16.52
N PRO A 97 11.99 -3.36 17.78
CA PRO A 97 10.64 -2.93 18.16
C PRO A 97 10.09 -1.77 17.30
N MET A 98 10.93 -0.82 16.93
CA MET A 98 10.53 0.27 16.02
C MET A 98 10.13 -0.27 14.65
N LEU A 99 10.91 -1.21 14.11
CA LEU A 99 10.56 -1.86 12.84
C LEU A 99 9.21 -2.58 12.94
N LEU A 100 8.97 -3.33 14.03
CA LEU A 100 7.70 -4.03 14.25
C LEU A 100 6.50 -3.07 14.30
N VAL A 101 6.63 -1.97 15.03
CA VAL A 101 5.53 -0.97 15.14
C VAL A 101 5.20 -0.39 13.77
N PHE A 102 6.20 0.03 13.00
CA PHE A 102 5.94 0.61 11.68
C PHE A 102 5.43 -0.43 10.68
N ARG A 103 5.92 -1.67 10.70
CA ARG A 103 5.40 -2.77 9.89
C ARG A 103 3.94 -3.11 10.22
N PHE A 104 3.59 -3.10 11.49
CA PHE A 104 2.21 -3.29 11.91
C PHE A 104 1.29 -2.16 11.40
N LEU A 105 1.73 -0.91 11.54
CA LEU A 105 0.99 0.25 11.04
C LEU A 105 0.86 0.23 9.51
N THR A 106 1.96 -0.08 8.79
CA THR A 106 1.94 -0.29 7.33
C THR A 106 0.86 -1.30 6.96
N GLY A 107 0.82 -2.45 7.65
CA GLY A 107 -0.21 -3.46 7.45
C GLY A 107 -1.62 -2.93 7.64
N ILE A 108 -1.91 -2.22 8.76
CA ILE A 108 -3.25 -1.66 9.03
C ILE A 108 -3.70 -0.75 7.89
N PHE A 109 -2.85 0.20 7.50
CA PHE A 109 -3.23 1.17 6.46
C PHE A 109 -3.37 0.51 5.09
N LEU A 110 -2.50 -0.45 4.79
CA LEU A 110 -2.54 -1.22 3.54
C LEU A 110 -3.79 -2.10 3.45
N GLY A 111 -4.15 -2.80 4.53
CA GLY A 111 -5.37 -3.59 4.60
C GLY A 111 -6.61 -2.72 4.38
N ALA A 112 -6.64 -1.55 4.98
CA ALA A 112 -7.71 -0.58 4.76
C ALA A 112 -7.78 -0.08 3.31
N ILE A 113 -6.64 0.24 2.68
CA ILE A 113 -6.55 0.65 1.26
C ILE A 113 -7.07 -0.47 0.35
N SER A 114 -6.74 -1.73 0.63
CA SER A 114 -7.14 -2.88 -0.19
C SER A 114 -8.65 -3.08 -0.27
N VAL A 115 -9.40 -2.65 0.74
CA VAL A 115 -10.87 -2.67 0.77
C VAL A 115 -11.47 -1.45 0.07
N VAL A 116 -10.98 -0.26 0.41
CA VAL A 116 -11.56 0.99 -0.10
C VAL A 116 -11.33 1.15 -1.60
N THR A 117 -10.19 0.70 -2.11
CA THR A 117 -9.80 0.83 -3.52
C THR A 117 -10.80 0.16 -4.48
N PRO A 118 -11.06 -1.14 -4.42
CA PRO A 118 -12.01 -1.79 -5.33
C PRO A 118 -13.45 -1.30 -5.10
N MET A 119 -13.83 -0.97 -3.87
CA MET A 119 -15.12 -0.39 -3.55
C MET A 119 -15.31 0.94 -4.28
N PHE A 120 -14.32 1.84 -4.22
CA PHE A 120 -14.40 3.14 -4.88
C PHE A 120 -14.42 3.00 -6.41
N ILE A 121 -13.59 2.11 -6.99
CA ILE A 121 -13.63 1.80 -8.42
C ILE A 121 -15.02 1.34 -8.84
N ALA A 122 -15.66 0.46 -8.06
CA ALA A 122 -17.00 -0.04 -8.36
C ALA A 122 -18.07 1.07 -8.33
N GLU A 123 -17.94 2.04 -7.41
CA GLU A 123 -18.89 3.15 -7.26
C GLU A 123 -18.83 4.16 -8.42
N ILE A 124 -17.63 4.44 -8.94
CA ILE A 124 -17.43 5.41 -10.05
C ILE A 124 -17.61 4.78 -11.43
N SER A 125 -17.68 3.45 -11.51
CA SER A 125 -17.68 2.70 -12.76
C SER A 125 -19.09 2.57 -13.34
N PRO A 126 -19.27 2.81 -14.67
CA PRO A 126 -20.51 2.47 -15.35
C PRO A 126 -20.82 0.98 -15.22
N ALA A 127 -22.09 0.61 -15.03
CA ALA A 127 -22.51 -0.77 -14.79
C ALA A 127 -21.94 -1.77 -15.80
N LYS A 128 -21.96 -1.42 -17.11
CA LYS A 128 -21.46 -2.28 -18.19
C LYS A 128 -19.94 -2.54 -18.14
N LYS A 129 -19.13 -1.67 -17.49
CA LYS A 129 -17.67 -1.75 -17.44
C LYS A 129 -17.13 -2.05 -16.05
N ARG A 130 -17.99 -2.11 -15.02
CA ARG A 130 -17.59 -2.22 -13.61
C ARG A 130 -16.65 -3.39 -13.35
N GLY A 131 -17.00 -4.59 -13.80
CA GLY A 131 -16.15 -5.77 -13.61
C GLY A 131 -14.74 -5.60 -14.20
N ARG A 132 -14.63 -5.08 -15.43
CA ARG A 132 -13.33 -4.83 -16.05
C ARG A 132 -12.50 -3.78 -15.31
N LEU A 133 -13.13 -2.73 -14.79
CA LEU A 133 -12.42 -1.67 -14.08
C LEU A 133 -11.98 -2.12 -12.68
N VAL A 134 -12.75 -2.98 -12.01
CA VAL A 134 -12.33 -3.59 -10.75
C VAL A 134 -11.17 -4.58 -10.98
N LEU A 135 -11.14 -5.31 -12.10
CA LEU A 135 -10.01 -6.17 -12.45
C LEU A 135 -8.69 -5.42 -12.64
N LEU A 136 -8.73 -4.11 -12.96
CA LEU A 136 -7.50 -3.31 -12.99
C LEU A 136 -6.78 -3.31 -11.64
N ASN A 137 -7.52 -3.33 -10.53
CA ASN A 137 -6.91 -3.42 -9.20
C ASN A 137 -6.06 -4.69 -9.07
N GLN A 138 -6.58 -5.84 -9.51
CA GLN A 138 -5.83 -7.10 -9.49
C GLN A 138 -4.62 -7.07 -10.44
N PHE A 139 -4.78 -6.49 -11.62
CA PHE A 139 -3.66 -6.31 -12.56
C PHE A 139 -2.53 -5.48 -11.94
N PHE A 140 -2.86 -4.37 -11.24
CA PHE A 140 -1.87 -3.54 -10.56
C PHE A 140 -1.19 -4.28 -9.39
N ILE A 141 -1.91 -5.13 -8.64
CA ILE A 141 -1.33 -5.97 -7.60
C ILE A 141 -0.24 -6.87 -8.20
N VAL A 142 -0.56 -7.64 -9.25
CA VAL A 142 0.38 -8.58 -9.87
C VAL A 142 1.58 -7.85 -10.49
N THR A 143 1.32 -6.72 -11.16
CA THR A 143 2.39 -5.89 -11.74
C THR A 143 3.33 -5.35 -10.64
N ALA A 144 2.78 -4.94 -9.50
CA ALA A 144 3.57 -4.44 -8.38
C ALA A 144 4.42 -5.53 -7.73
N ILE A 145 3.89 -6.75 -7.59
CA ILE A 145 4.67 -7.91 -7.13
C ILE A 145 5.90 -8.11 -8.02
N PHE A 146 5.72 -8.12 -9.33
CA PHE A 146 6.83 -8.26 -10.28
C PHE A 146 7.84 -7.12 -10.13
N LEU A 147 7.36 -5.87 -10.09
CA LEU A 147 8.24 -4.69 -9.97
C LEU A 147 8.97 -4.64 -8.63
N ALA A 148 8.39 -5.14 -7.54
CA ALA A 148 9.06 -5.23 -6.24
C ALA A 148 10.27 -6.18 -6.29
N TYR A 149 10.12 -7.35 -6.92
CA TYR A 149 11.27 -8.26 -7.13
C TYR A 149 12.35 -7.64 -7.99
N VAL A 150 11.97 -6.96 -9.08
CA VAL A 150 12.92 -6.26 -9.95
C VAL A 150 13.65 -5.15 -9.18
N ALA A 151 12.92 -4.35 -8.39
CA ALA A 151 13.52 -3.29 -7.57
C ALA A 151 14.50 -3.87 -6.54
N ASN A 152 14.11 -4.91 -5.81
CA ASN A 152 14.97 -5.59 -4.84
C ASN A 152 16.26 -6.12 -5.49
N TYR A 153 16.15 -6.71 -6.68
CA TYR A 153 17.31 -7.21 -7.43
C TYR A 153 18.31 -6.09 -7.76
N PHE A 154 17.83 -4.97 -8.33
CA PHE A 154 18.71 -3.86 -8.67
C PHE A 154 19.28 -3.16 -7.44
N ILE A 155 18.52 -3.01 -6.36
CA ILE A 155 19.00 -2.42 -5.11
C ILE A 155 20.10 -3.31 -4.51
N ALA A 156 19.91 -4.63 -4.50
CA ALA A 156 20.89 -5.58 -3.98
C ALA A 156 22.20 -5.57 -4.75
N GLN A 157 22.18 -5.31 -6.07
CA GLN A 157 23.40 -5.26 -6.89
C GLN A 157 24.05 -3.89 -6.95
N GLY A 158 23.26 -2.83 -6.88
CA GLY A 158 23.74 -1.46 -7.09
C GLY A 158 24.23 -0.74 -5.84
N LEU A 159 23.86 -1.23 -4.65
CA LEU A 159 24.17 -0.59 -3.38
C LEU A 159 24.95 -1.55 -2.47
N THR A 160 25.84 -0.97 -1.65
CA THR A 160 26.58 -1.67 -0.60
C THR A 160 26.15 -1.18 0.78
N GLY A 161 26.22 -2.03 1.81
CA GLY A 161 25.81 -1.71 3.17
C GLY A 161 24.35 -2.09 3.47
N ASP A 162 23.64 -1.26 4.24
CA ASP A 162 22.28 -1.53 4.72
C ASP A 162 21.23 -1.39 3.60
N THR A 163 21.33 -2.21 2.55
CA THR A 163 20.43 -2.12 1.38
C THR A 163 18.97 -2.43 1.72
N TRP A 164 18.73 -3.16 2.81
CA TRP A 164 17.38 -3.44 3.30
C TRP A 164 16.54 -2.17 3.58
N ARG A 165 17.20 -1.09 4.04
CA ARG A 165 16.55 0.20 4.27
C ARG A 165 16.01 0.81 2.97
N PHE A 166 16.79 0.72 1.90
CA PHE A 166 16.38 1.20 0.59
C PHE A 166 15.28 0.33 -0.02
N MET A 167 15.36 -1.00 0.15
CA MET A 167 14.33 -1.93 -0.33
C MET A 167 12.96 -1.60 0.29
N ILE A 168 12.91 -1.36 1.61
CA ILE A 168 11.69 -0.93 2.30
C ILE A 168 11.32 0.52 1.93
N GLY A 169 12.30 1.42 1.89
CA GLY A 169 12.07 2.85 1.67
C GLY A 169 11.53 3.21 0.29
N VAL A 170 11.89 2.45 -0.75
CA VAL A 170 11.40 2.67 -2.13
C VAL A 170 9.88 2.59 -2.21
N GLU A 171 9.23 1.85 -1.34
CA GLU A 171 7.76 1.77 -1.26
C GLU A 171 7.09 3.13 -0.95
N ALA A 172 7.80 4.04 -0.28
CA ALA A 172 7.31 5.38 -0.01
C ALA A 172 7.08 6.19 -1.31
N ILE A 173 7.80 5.89 -2.40
CA ILE A 173 7.68 6.62 -3.67
C ILE A 173 6.30 6.39 -4.30
N PRO A 174 5.89 5.15 -4.63
CA PRO A 174 4.57 4.91 -5.21
C PRO A 174 3.44 5.31 -4.25
N SER A 175 3.63 5.20 -2.94
CA SER A 175 2.62 5.61 -1.96
C SER A 175 2.41 7.13 -1.94
N LEU A 176 3.49 7.91 -2.00
CA LEU A 176 3.42 9.37 -2.11
C LEU A 176 2.76 9.81 -3.42
N ILE A 177 3.10 9.15 -4.53
CA ILE A 177 2.45 9.40 -5.84
C ILE A 177 0.96 9.11 -5.73
N PHE A 178 0.57 8.00 -5.15
CA PHE A 178 -0.84 7.64 -4.95
C PHE A 178 -1.56 8.66 -4.08
N PHE A 179 -0.97 9.07 -2.94
CA PHE A 179 -1.49 10.10 -2.07
C PHE A 179 -1.77 11.41 -2.84
N LEU A 180 -0.78 11.91 -3.59
CA LEU A 180 -0.91 13.14 -4.36
C LEU A 180 -1.96 13.03 -5.46
N LEU A 181 -2.04 11.92 -6.16
CA LEU A 181 -3.05 11.70 -7.20
C LEU A 181 -4.46 11.65 -6.61
N VAL A 182 -4.66 10.97 -5.48
CA VAL A 182 -5.96 10.92 -4.82
C VAL A 182 -6.36 12.31 -4.28
N LEU A 183 -5.41 13.04 -3.71
CA LEU A 183 -5.64 14.38 -3.17
C LEU A 183 -6.07 15.37 -4.26
N LEU A 184 -5.29 15.44 -5.36
CA LEU A 184 -5.39 16.49 -6.37
C LEU A 184 -6.36 16.15 -7.50
N VAL A 185 -6.50 14.89 -7.85
CA VAL A 185 -7.16 14.46 -9.09
C VAL A 185 -8.49 13.76 -8.86
N VAL A 186 -8.60 12.93 -7.82
CA VAL A 186 -9.80 12.10 -7.61
C VAL A 186 -10.92 12.94 -7.01
N PRO A 187 -12.15 12.96 -7.60
CA PRO A 187 -13.32 13.61 -7.01
C PRO A 187 -13.91 12.81 -5.85
N ASN A 188 -14.81 13.41 -5.09
CA ASN A 188 -15.60 12.66 -4.10
C ASN A 188 -16.47 11.60 -4.79
N SER A 189 -16.78 10.49 -4.08
CA SER A 189 -17.66 9.44 -4.61
C SER A 189 -19.07 10.02 -4.87
N PRO A 190 -19.63 9.79 -6.08
CA PRO A 190 -20.99 10.22 -6.38
C PRO A 190 -22.05 9.60 -5.45
N ARG A 191 -21.86 8.34 -5.04
CA ARG A 191 -22.76 7.66 -4.12
C ARG A 191 -22.73 8.25 -2.71
N TRP A 192 -21.56 8.63 -2.24
CA TRP A 192 -21.42 9.25 -0.92
C TRP A 192 -22.00 10.66 -0.85
N LEU A 193 -22.09 11.38 -1.98
CA LEU A 193 -22.69 12.72 -2.05
C LEU A 193 -24.22 12.71 -2.03
N ILE A 194 -24.86 11.54 -2.24
CA ILE A 194 -26.32 11.39 -2.31
C ILE A 194 -26.90 10.93 -0.95
N ASN A 195 -26.08 10.35 -0.08
CA ASN A 195 -26.42 9.97 1.29
C ASN A 195 -26.06 11.09 2.29
#